data_e2faec4204015f55a5866d4bf1ee76b6
#
_entry.id   e2faec4204015f55a5866d4bf1ee76b6
#
_cell.length_a   1.000
_cell.length_b   1.000
_cell.length_c   1.000
_cell.angle_alpha   90.00
_cell.angle_beta   90.00
_cell.angle_gamma   90.00
#
_symmetry.space_group_name_H-M   'P 1'
#
loop_
_entity.id
_entity.type
_entity.pdbx_description
1 polymer ?
#
loop_
_entity_poly.entity_id
_entity_poly.type
_entity_poly.pdbx_seq_one_letter_code
_entity_poly.pdbx_strand_id
1 'polypeptide(L)'
;MPGTRGTYRRVLLKLSGEVFGGEKGIGVDINVMRDVAKQIKDVVKGGVQLAVVVGGGNYFRGAELQQVGMDRARADYMGMLGTVMNCLALQDFLEKEGVDTRVQTAITMGQVAEPYIPRRAIRHLEKGRVVIFGAGAGMPFFTTDTVAAQRALEIGSEALLLAKSGVDGVYSADPKKDPKATKFDEISYNEVLSKSLAVADAAAFSLCRENKLPIIVFDLMSNGNIGRAVRGEKIGTLVS
;
A
#
# COMPACT_ATOMS: atom_id res chain seq x y z
N MET A 1 11.79 -6.82 20.30
CA MET A 1 11.83 -8.15 19.70
C MET A 1 11.59 -7.97 18.21
N PRO A 2 12.36 -8.57 17.30
CA PRO A 2 12.12 -8.44 15.88
C PRO A 2 10.84 -9.16 15.51
N GLY A 3 9.95 -8.47 14.78
CA GLY A 3 8.87 -8.91 13.93
C GLY A 3 8.09 -10.17 14.29
N THR A 4 7.49 -10.23 15.48
CA THR A 4 6.50 -11.29 15.75
C THR A 4 5.14 -10.87 15.22
N ARG A 5 4.43 -11.79 14.55
CA ARG A 5 3.02 -11.60 14.21
C ARG A 5 2.25 -11.29 15.50
N GLY A 6 1.56 -10.16 15.54
CA GLY A 6 0.75 -9.71 16.67
C GLY A 6 -0.45 -8.91 16.20
N THR A 7 -1.36 -8.59 17.09
CA THR A 7 -2.44 -7.66 16.79
C THR A 7 -1.89 -6.24 16.76
N TYR A 8 -2.01 -5.58 15.60
CA TYR A 8 -1.51 -4.23 15.39
C TYR A 8 -2.59 -3.19 15.65
N ARG A 9 -2.21 -2.11 16.29
CA ARG A 9 -3.11 -0.97 16.59
C ARG A 9 -3.05 0.12 15.52
N ARG A 10 -1.86 0.34 14.93
CA ARG A 10 -1.68 1.30 13.83
C ARG A 10 -0.90 0.63 12.71
N VAL A 11 -1.50 0.62 11.52
CA VAL A 11 -0.91 0.02 10.32
C VAL A 11 -0.99 0.95 9.13
N LEU A 12 -0.07 0.75 8.19
CA LEU A 12 -0.18 1.33 6.87
C LEU A 12 -0.45 0.22 5.85
N LEU A 13 -1.53 0.37 5.10
CA LEU A 13 -1.91 -0.53 4.00
C LEU A 13 -1.45 0.07 2.67
N LYS A 14 -0.66 -0.66 1.91
CA LYS A 14 -0.31 -0.29 0.54
C LYS A 14 -1.15 -1.08 -0.46
N LEU A 15 -1.82 -0.38 -1.33
CA LEU A 15 -2.62 -0.93 -2.42
C LEU A 15 -2.01 -0.58 -3.78
N SER A 16 -1.86 -1.57 -4.66
CA SER A 16 -1.46 -1.31 -6.04
C SER A 16 -2.60 -0.63 -6.80
N GLY A 17 -2.29 0.37 -7.63
CA GLY A 17 -3.28 0.99 -8.50
C GLY A 17 -3.95 0.00 -9.46
N GLU A 18 -3.22 -1.02 -9.89
CA GLU A 18 -3.73 -2.08 -10.78
C GLU A 18 -4.94 -2.80 -10.22
N VAL A 19 -5.00 -2.98 -8.89
CA VAL A 19 -6.16 -3.58 -8.22
C VAL A 19 -7.43 -2.81 -8.55
N PHE A 20 -7.35 -1.48 -8.55
CA PHE A 20 -8.51 -0.62 -8.80
C PHE A 20 -8.98 -0.64 -10.26
N GLY A 21 -8.15 -1.07 -11.20
CA GLY A 21 -8.53 -1.25 -12.61
C GLY A 21 -9.42 -2.47 -12.86
N GLY A 22 -9.59 -3.35 -11.86
CA GLY A 22 -10.37 -4.58 -11.99
C GLY A 22 -9.89 -5.48 -13.16
N GLU A 23 -10.80 -6.22 -13.76
CA GLU A 23 -10.49 -7.10 -14.89
C GLU A 23 -10.00 -6.33 -16.14
N LYS A 24 -10.42 -5.08 -16.30
CA LYS A 24 -9.99 -4.23 -17.42
C LYS A 24 -8.57 -3.70 -17.24
N GLY A 25 -8.03 -3.73 -16.03
CA GLY A 25 -6.70 -3.23 -15.69
C GLY A 25 -6.51 -1.72 -15.80
N ILE A 26 -7.55 -0.96 -16.17
CA ILE A 26 -7.50 0.48 -16.40
C ILE A 26 -8.68 1.20 -15.74
N GLY A 27 -8.45 2.43 -15.27
CA GLY A 27 -9.47 3.25 -14.62
C GLY A 27 -9.84 2.73 -13.23
N VAL A 28 -11.09 2.92 -12.81
CA VAL A 28 -11.61 2.52 -11.50
C VAL A 28 -12.76 1.54 -11.67
N ASP A 29 -12.60 0.34 -11.14
CA ASP A 29 -13.67 -0.65 -11.01
C ASP A 29 -14.44 -0.39 -9.71
N ILE A 30 -15.73 -0.08 -9.85
CA ILE A 30 -16.61 0.27 -8.75
C ILE A 30 -16.79 -0.88 -7.75
N ASN A 31 -16.83 -2.13 -8.23
CA ASN A 31 -17.03 -3.28 -7.37
C ASN A 31 -15.79 -3.55 -6.52
N VAL A 32 -14.61 -3.49 -7.14
CA VAL A 32 -13.32 -3.61 -6.43
C VAL A 32 -13.18 -2.52 -5.36
N MET A 33 -13.48 -1.26 -5.71
CA MET A 33 -13.45 -0.14 -4.74
C MET A 33 -14.38 -0.36 -3.56
N ARG A 34 -15.60 -0.83 -3.82
CA ARG A 34 -16.58 -1.13 -2.78
C ARG A 34 -16.10 -2.24 -1.86
N ASP A 35 -15.53 -3.31 -2.41
CA ASP A 35 -15.06 -4.45 -1.62
C ASP A 35 -13.85 -4.08 -0.77
N VAL A 36 -12.91 -3.30 -1.30
CA VAL A 36 -11.79 -2.75 -0.54
C VAL A 36 -12.28 -1.83 0.59
N ALA A 37 -13.24 -0.93 0.29
CA ALA A 37 -13.80 -0.03 1.30
C ALA A 37 -14.49 -0.79 2.44
N LYS A 38 -15.22 -1.85 2.14
CA LYS A 38 -15.84 -2.72 3.16
C LYS A 38 -14.81 -3.40 4.05
N GLN A 39 -13.75 -3.98 3.48
CA GLN A 39 -12.68 -4.60 4.26
C GLN A 39 -11.99 -3.58 5.18
N ILE A 40 -11.72 -2.37 4.68
CA ILE A 40 -11.14 -1.28 5.48
C ILE A 40 -12.09 -0.87 6.62
N LYS A 41 -13.39 -0.70 6.33
CA LYS A 41 -14.41 -0.39 7.34
C LYS A 41 -14.41 -1.39 8.49
N ASP A 42 -14.35 -2.69 8.18
CA ASP A 42 -14.39 -3.74 9.21
C ASP A 42 -13.15 -3.65 10.13
N VAL A 43 -11.99 -3.33 9.58
CA VAL A 43 -10.75 -3.11 10.34
C VAL A 43 -10.85 -1.89 11.25
N VAL A 44 -11.31 -0.76 10.72
CA VAL A 44 -11.41 0.50 11.46
C VAL A 44 -12.49 0.42 12.56
N LYS A 45 -13.61 -0.26 12.31
CA LYS A 45 -14.63 -0.54 13.34
C LYS A 45 -14.08 -1.37 14.50
N GLY A 46 -13.04 -2.18 14.26
CA GLY A 46 -12.30 -2.89 15.30
C GLY A 46 -11.36 -2.00 16.13
N GLY A 47 -11.34 -0.68 15.90
CA GLY A 47 -10.50 0.28 16.63
C GLY A 47 -9.08 0.42 16.10
N VAL A 48 -8.78 -0.14 14.93
CA VAL A 48 -7.46 -0.05 14.30
C VAL A 48 -7.30 1.30 13.61
N GLN A 49 -6.17 1.96 13.83
CA GLN A 49 -5.76 3.16 13.12
C GLN A 49 -5.14 2.77 11.77
N LEU A 50 -5.85 3.04 10.69
CA LEU A 50 -5.45 2.61 9.35
C LEU A 50 -5.10 3.82 8.47
N ALA A 51 -3.87 3.83 7.94
CA ALA A 51 -3.47 4.68 6.84
C ALA A 51 -3.34 3.85 5.55
N VAL A 52 -3.54 4.49 4.40
CA VAL A 52 -3.48 3.84 3.09
C VAL A 52 -2.56 4.62 2.15
N VAL A 53 -1.67 3.92 1.46
CA VAL A 53 -0.95 4.43 0.28
C VAL A 53 -1.49 3.71 -0.94
N VAL A 54 -1.90 4.45 -1.95
CA VAL A 54 -2.41 3.89 -3.21
C VAL A 54 -1.46 4.15 -4.37
N GLY A 55 -1.31 3.17 -5.26
CA GLY A 55 -0.61 3.32 -6.52
C GLY A 55 -1.48 3.97 -7.60
N GLY A 56 -0.86 4.37 -8.71
CA GLY A 56 -1.52 4.95 -9.90
C GLY A 56 -1.42 4.09 -11.16
N GLY A 57 -0.98 2.84 -11.04
CA GLY A 57 -0.67 1.96 -12.19
C GLY A 57 -1.86 1.57 -13.07
N ASN A 58 -3.09 1.79 -12.59
CA ASN A 58 -4.32 1.65 -13.39
C ASN A 58 -4.56 2.82 -14.36
N TYR A 59 -3.80 3.90 -14.26
CA TYR A 59 -3.84 5.01 -15.21
C TYR A 59 -2.55 5.12 -16.00
N PHE A 60 -1.41 5.23 -15.30
CA PHE A 60 -0.12 5.46 -15.93
C PHE A 60 1.00 4.73 -15.18
N ARG A 61 1.91 4.11 -15.93
CA ARG A 61 3.17 3.57 -15.43
C ARG A 61 4.32 4.36 -16.02
N GLY A 62 5.06 5.08 -15.18
CA GLY A 62 6.17 5.94 -15.60
C GLY A 62 7.21 5.18 -16.44
N ALA A 63 7.53 3.95 -16.07
CA ALA A 63 8.46 3.11 -16.81
C ALA A 63 7.97 2.73 -18.21
N GLU A 64 6.68 2.46 -18.40
CA GLU A 64 6.09 2.15 -19.70
C GLU A 64 6.03 3.40 -20.60
N LEU A 65 5.64 4.54 -20.03
CA LEU A 65 5.64 5.82 -20.76
C LEU A 65 7.04 6.25 -21.17
N GLN A 66 8.06 5.96 -20.38
CA GLN A 66 9.46 6.20 -20.74
C GLN A 66 9.88 5.37 -21.96
N GLN A 67 9.43 4.11 -22.08
CA GLN A 67 9.76 3.25 -23.23
C GLN A 67 9.21 3.80 -24.55
N VAL A 68 8.13 4.58 -24.51
CA VAL A 68 7.55 5.24 -25.69
C VAL A 68 8.06 6.69 -25.88
N GLY A 69 9.15 7.07 -25.19
CA GLY A 69 9.87 8.32 -25.41
C GLY A 69 9.46 9.48 -24.49
N MET A 70 8.64 9.26 -23.49
CA MET A 70 8.31 10.30 -22.52
C MET A 70 9.47 10.50 -21.52
N ASP A 71 9.70 11.75 -21.11
CA ASP A 71 10.62 12.05 -20.01
C ASP A 71 10.18 11.36 -18.73
N ARG A 72 11.10 10.66 -18.05
CA ARG A 72 10.79 9.83 -16.88
C ARG A 72 10.20 10.64 -15.73
N ALA A 73 10.75 11.81 -15.43
CA ALA A 73 10.24 12.62 -14.32
C ALA A 73 8.81 13.10 -14.59
N ARG A 74 8.51 13.50 -15.82
CA ARG A 74 7.13 13.88 -16.21
C ARG A 74 6.16 12.72 -16.14
N ALA A 75 6.58 11.55 -16.60
CA ALA A 75 5.77 10.32 -16.50
C ALA A 75 5.48 9.93 -15.04
N ASP A 76 6.47 10.07 -14.16
CA ASP A 76 6.29 9.83 -12.73
C ASP A 76 5.31 10.85 -12.09
N TYR A 77 5.35 12.13 -12.47
CA TYR A 77 4.34 13.11 -12.04
C TYR A 77 2.93 12.74 -12.51
N MET A 78 2.76 12.26 -13.75
CA MET A 78 1.47 11.75 -14.22
C MET A 78 0.99 10.57 -13.36
N GLY A 79 1.87 9.63 -13.03
CA GLY A 79 1.58 8.53 -12.11
C GLY A 79 1.17 9.03 -10.72
N MET A 80 1.83 10.06 -10.18
CA MET A 80 1.45 10.69 -8.91
C MET A 80 0.05 11.28 -8.96
N LEU A 81 -0.33 11.98 -10.04
CA LEU A 81 -1.70 12.49 -10.22
C LEU A 81 -2.71 11.33 -10.32
N GLY A 82 -2.35 10.23 -10.99
CA GLY A 82 -3.15 8.99 -11.01
C GLY A 82 -3.41 8.44 -9.60
N THR A 83 -2.43 8.50 -8.70
CA THR A 83 -2.66 8.10 -7.30
C THR A 83 -3.68 8.99 -6.61
N VAL A 84 -3.71 10.30 -6.89
CA VAL A 84 -4.68 11.23 -6.29
C VAL A 84 -6.10 10.90 -6.74
N MET A 85 -6.30 10.58 -8.02
CA MET A 85 -7.61 10.13 -8.51
C MET A 85 -8.09 8.89 -7.77
N ASN A 86 -7.23 7.90 -7.54
CA ASN A 86 -7.55 6.71 -6.75
C ASN A 86 -7.85 7.05 -5.27
N CYS A 87 -7.12 7.99 -4.67
CA CYS A 87 -7.39 8.45 -3.30
C CYS A 87 -8.80 9.03 -3.17
N LEU A 88 -9.20 9.89 -4.09
CA LEU A 88 -10.53 10.52 -4.08
C LEU A 88 -11.64 9.49 -4.29
N ALA A 89 -11.43 8.54 -5.21
CA ALA A 89 -12.38 7.45 -5.41
C ALA A 89 -12.52 6.59 -4.14
N LEU A 90 -11.40 6.17 -3.53
CA LEU A 90 -11.43 5.37 -2.30
C LEU A 90 -12.05 6.14 -1.14
N GLN A 91 -11.79 7.45 -1.01
CA GLN A 91 -12.43 8.30 -0.01
C GLN A 91 -13.96 8.28 -0.15
N ASP A 92 -14.49 8.51 -1.35
CA ASP A 92 -15.94 8.51 -1.60
C ASP A 92 -16.60 7.19 -1.19
N PHE A 93 -15.97 6.05 -1.54
CA PHE A 93 -16.48 4.74 -1.16
C PHE A 93 -16.39 4.47 0.34
N LEU A 94 -15.33 4.90 1.02
CA LEU A 94 -15.21 4.77 2.47
C LEU A 94 -16.23 5.63 3.20
N GLU A 95 -16.44 6.86 2.77
CA GLU A 95 -17.43 7.77 3.37
C GLU A 95 -18.86 7.28 3.15
N LYS A 96 -19.17 6.67 2.00
CA LYS A 96 -20.44 5.95 1.77
C LYS A 96 -20.64 4.74 2.69
N GLU A 97 -19.56 4.10 3.12
CA GLU A 97 -19.61 3.03 4.11
C GLU A 97 -19.62 3.55 5.57
N GLY A 98 -19.66 4.87 5.78
CA GLY A 98 -19.70 5.52 7.08
C GLY A 98 -18.34 5.61 7.78
N VAL A 99 -17.25 5.61 7.03
CA VAL A 99 -15.89 5.74 7.54
C VAL A 99 -15.36 7.15 7.27
N ASP A 100 -15.15 7.94 8.32
CA ASP A 100 -14.51 9.25 8.19
C ASP A 100 -13.12 9.12 7.56
N THR A 101 -12.89 9.84 6.45
CA THR A 101 -11.66 9.69 5.67
C THR A 101 -11.03 11.05 5.36
N ARG A 102 -9.70 11.11 5.28
CA ARG A 102 -8.94 12.29 4.84
C ARG A 102 -7.91 11.90 3.79
N VAL A 103 -7.93 12.58 2.66
CA VAL A 103 -6.88 12.48 1.65
C VAL A 103 -5.82 13.53 1.94
N GLN A 104 -4.55 13.11 1.99
CA GLN A 104 -3.40 13.99 2.10
C GLN A 104 -2.43 13.76 0.95
N THR A 105 -1.92 14.83 0.36
CA THR A 105 -1.07 14.76 -0.84
C THR A 105 0.29 15.40 -0.62
N ALA A 106 1.33 14.77 -1.17
CA ALA A 106 2.70 15.29 -1.12
C ALA A 106 2.92 16.48 -2.08
N ILE A 107 2.08 16.60 -3.11
CA ILE A 107 2.02 17.79 -3.98
C ILE A 107 0.88 18.65 -3.47
N THR A 108 1.13 19.95 -3.27
CA THR A 108 0.11 20.88 -2.76
C THR A 108 -1.01 21.08 -3.79
N MET A 109 -2.21 20.71 -3.41
CA MET A 109 -3.44 20.88 -4.21
C MET A 109 -4.65 21.12 -3.27
N GLY A 110 -4.57 22.21 -2.51
CA GLY A 110 -5.45 22.51 -1.38
C GLY A 110 -6.95 22.56 -1.69
N GLN A 111 -7.35 22.73 -2.96
CA GLN A 111 -8.76 22.65 -3.40
C GLN A 111 -9.26 21.19 -3.48
N VAL A 112 -8.36 20.20 -3.50
CA VAL A 112 -8.69 18.78 -3.74
C VAL A 112 -8.42 17.93 -2.53
N ALA A 113 -7.29 18.16 -1.85
CA ALA A 113 -6.83 17.36 -0.72
C ALA A 113 -5.99 18.18 0.26
N GLU A 114 -5.89 17.72 1.50
CA GLU A 114 -5.02 18.35 2.49
C GLU A 114 -3.54 18.17 2.10
N PRO A 115 -2.68 19.17 2.36
CA PRO A 115 -1.24 18.96 2.26
C PRO A 115 -0.79 17.95 3.33
N TYR A 116 0.10 17.03 2.92
CA TYR A 116 0.65 16.04 3.85
C TYR A 116 1.51 16.70 4.92
N ILE A 117 1.12 16.49 6.17
CA ILE A 117 1.87 16.85 7.37
C ILE A 117 1.79 15.67 8.33
N PRO A 118 2.92 15.01 8.71
CA PRO A 118 2.91 13.79 9.53
C PRO A 118 2.08 13.92 10.82
N ARG A 119 2.25 15.00 11.57
CA ARG A 119 1.49 15.22 12.80
C ARG A 119 -0.01 15.37 12.58
N ARG A 120 -0.42 15.92 11.43
CA ARG A 120 -1.84 16.03 11.06
C ARG A 120 -2.40 14.65 10.71
N ALA A 121 -1.65 13.83 9.97
CA ALA A 121 -2.03 12.45 9.67
C ALA A 121 -2.21 11.63 10.96
N ILE A 122 -1.24 11.70 11.89
CA ILE A 122 -1.34 11.03 13.20
C ILE A 122 -2.59 11.49 13.93
N ARG A 123 -2.89 12.80 13.97
CA ARG A 123 -4.07 13.33 14.65
C ARG A 123 -5.38 12.85 14.02
N HIS A 124 -5.44 12.64 12.71
CA HIS A 124 -6.60 12.04 12.06
C HIS A 124 -6.76 10.57 12.47
N LEU A 125 -5.68 9.79 12.46
CA LEU A 125 -5.68 8.39 12.87
C LEU A 125 -6.14 8.22 14.33
N GLU A 126 -5.65 9.07 15.24
CA GLU A 126 -6.06 9.10 16.65
C GLU A 126 -7.56 9.40 16.83
N LYS A 127 -8.18 10.12 15.89
CA LYS A 127 -9.62 10.38 15.85
C LYS A 127 -10.43 9.28 15.19
N GLY A 128 -9.81 8.13 14.87
CA GLY A 128 -10.47 7.00 14.19
C GLY A 128 -10.76 7.25 12.70
N ARG A 129 -10.12 8.25 12.07
CA ARG A 129 -10.25 8.51 10.64
C ARG A 129 -9.26 7.69 9.84
N VAL A 130 -9.66 7.24 8.66
CA VAL A 130 -8.72 6.71 7.66
C VAL A 130 -7.97 7.87 7.00
N VAL A 131 -6.66 7.74 6.85
CA VAL A 131 -5.85 8.70 6.08
C VAL A 131 -5.37 8.02 4.81
N ILE A 132 -5.63 8.62 3.65
CA ILE A 132 -5.17 8.11 2.37
C ILE A 132 -4.10 9.06 1.82
N PHE A 133 -2.92 8.53 1.53
CA PHE A 133 -1.79 9.31 1.00
C PHE A 133 -1.72 9.22 -0.51
N GLY A 134 -1.81 10.36 -1.18
CA GLY A 134 -1.70 10.53 -2.61
C GLY A 134 -0.46 11.33 -3.03
N ALA A 135 -0.21 11.38 -4.33
CA ALA A 135 0.92 12.04 -4.97
C ALA A 135 2.29 11.48 -4.54
N GLY A 136 2.35 10.23 -4.10
CA GLY A 136 3.60 9.54 -3.79
C GLY A 136 4.48 10.28 -2.78
N ALA A 137 5.77 10.43 -3.11
CA ALA A 137 6.72 11.25 -2.35
C ALA A 137 6.67 12.74 -2.72
N GLY A 138 5.91 13.12 -3.76
CA GLY A 138 5.97 14.45 -4.38
C GLY A 138 7.20 14.68 -5.26
N MET A 139 7.99 13.64 -5.47
CA MET A 139 9.24 13.64 -6.24
C MET A 139 9.28 12.44 -7.18
N PRO A 140 9.87 12.59 -8.39
CA PRO A 140 10.04 11.47 -9.33
C PRO A 140 11.05 10.44 -8.82
N PHE A 141 11.14 9.29 -9.51
CA PHE A 141 12.05 8.17 -9.27
C PHE A 141 11.79 7.33 -8.00
N PHE A 142 10.72 7.61 -7.25
CA PHE A 142 10.30 6.80 -6.11
C PHE A 142 9.07 5.98 -6.45
N THR A 143 9.07 4.71 -6.04
CA THR A 143 7.89 3.85 -6.17
C THR A 143 6.92 4.06 -5.02
N THR A 144 5.69 3.61 -5.18
CA THR A 144 4.71 3.64 -4.07
C THR A 144 5.03 2.66 -2.94
N ASP A 145 5.87 1.65 -3.16
CA ASP A 145 6.35 0.76 -2.10
C ASP A 145 7.34 1.49 -1.17
N THR A 146 8.31 2.24 -1.75
CA THR A 146 9.20 3.11 -0.97
C THR A 146 8.42 4.18 -0.20
N VAL A 147 7.44 4.80 -0.85
CA VAL A 147 6.58 5.81 -0.21
C VAL A 147 5.79 5.18 0.95
N ALA A 148 5.26 3.97 0.78
CA ALA A 148 4.53 3.28 1.84
C ALA A 148 5.41 3.00 3.05
N ALA A 149 6.66 2.55 2.85
CA ALA A 149 7.63 2.37 3.92
C ALA A 149 7.91 3.69 4.65
N GLN A 150 8.20 4.78 3.90
CA GLN A 150 8.44 6.10 4.46
C GLN A 150 7.25 6.60 5.29
N ARG A 151 6.04 6.58 4.73
CA ARG A 151 4.83 7.05 5.43
C ARG A 151 4.52 6.21 6.66
N ALA A 152 4.72 4.89 6.60
CA ALA A 152 4.53 4.00 7.75
C ALA A 152 5.44 4.40 8.92
N LEU A 153 6.70 4.70 8.65
CA LEU A 153 7.65 5.17 9.66
C LEU A 153 7.29 6.55 10.22
N GLU A 154 6.95 7.50 9.34
CA GLU A 154 6.60 8.88 9.73
C GLU A 154 5.36 8.96 10.64
N ILE A 155 4.40 8.07 10.46
CA ILE A 155 3.18 8.03 11.28
C ILE A 155 3.26 7.04 12.45
N GLY A 156 4.39 6.36 12.63
CA GLY A 156 4.59 5.39 13.70
C GLY A 156 3.71 4.14 13.54
N SER A 157 3.61 3.58 12.34
CA SER A 157 2.93 2.30 12.09
C SER A 157 3.69 1.15 12.74
N GLU A 158 2.96 0.17 13.26
CA GLU A 158 3.51 -1.06 13.86
C GLU A 158 3.81 -2.13 12.81
N ALA A 159 3.17 -2.03 11.63
CA ALA A 159 3.44 -2.89 10.48
C ALA A 159 3.10 -2.18 9.16
N LEU A 160 3.77 -2.59 8.08
CA LEU A 160 3.45 -2.25 6.71
C LEU A 160 2.75 -3.45 6.05
N LEU A 161 1.52 -3.27 5.59
CA LEU A 161 0.71 -4.26 4.93
C LEU A 161 0.82 -4.08 3.41
N LEU A 162 1.52 -4.97 2.71
CA LEU A 162 1.65 -4.97 1.25
C LEU A 162 0.60 -5.91 0.64
N ALA A 163 -0.54 -5.35 0.28
CA ALA A 163 -1.60 -6.10 -0.37
C ALA A 163 -1.34 -6.22 -1.88
N LYS A 164 -1.21 -7.45 -2.35
CA LYS A 164 -0.98 -7.79 -3.77
C LYS A 164 -2.27 -8.33 -4.40
N SER A 165 -2.34 -8.35 -5.72
CA SER A 165 -3.43 -8.99 -6.46
C SER A 165 -2.91 -10.29 -7.09
N GLY A 166 -3.53 -11.42 -6.72
CA GLY A 166 -3.21 -12.74 -7.27
C GLY A 166 -1.85 -13.31 -6.85
N VAL A 167 -1.24 -12.75 -5.78
CA VAL A 167 -0.03 -13.27 -5.15
C VAL A 167 -0.21 -13.20 -3.64
N ASP A 168 -0.20 -14.35 -2.99
CA ASP A 168 -0.56 -14.49 -1.58
C ASP A 168 0.64 -14.49 -0.61
N GLY A 169 1.82 -14.04 -1.07
CA GLY A 169 3.01 -13.97 -0.25
C GLY A 169 4.29 -13.79 -1.05
N VAL A 170 5.43 -14.03 -0.40
CA VAL A 170 6.76 -14.03 -1.02
C VAL A 170 7.12 -15.47 -1.40
N TYR A 171 7.62 -15.65 -2.61
CA TYR A 171 8.01 -16.95 -3.16
C TYR A 171 9.50 -16.99 -3.46
N SER A 172 10.07 -18.20 -3.49
CA SER A 172 11.48 -18.44 -3.85
C SER A 172 11.82 -18.07 -5.28
N ALA A 173 10.81 -18.02 -6.18
CA ALA A 173 10.86 -17.58 -7.56
C ALA A 173 9.46 -17.09 -7.97
N ASP A 174 9.31 -16.52 -9.17
CA ASP A 174 7.99 -16.14 -9.69
C ASP A 174 7.09 -17.39 -9.91
N PRO A 175 6.01 -17.57 -9.11
CA PRO A 175 5.18 -18.78 -9.19
C PRO A 175 4.44 -18.90 -10.55
N LYS A 176 4.34 -17.82 -11.31
CA LYS A 176 3.76 -17.84 -12.67
C LYS A 176 4.72 -18.43 -13.71
N LYS A 177 6.03 -18.38 -13.43
CA LYS A 177 7.09 -18.86 -14.33
C LYS A 177 7.72 -20.17 -13.87
N ASP A 178 7.79 -20.38 -12.56
CA ASP A 178 8.37 -21.57 -11.96
C ASP A 178 7.34 -22.30 -11.08
N PRO A 179 6.78 -23.42 -11.56
CA PRO A 179 5.83 -24.23 -10.78
C PRO A 179 6.41 -24.85 -9.49
N LYS A 180 7.76 -24.83 -9.33
CA LYS A 180 8.46 -25.32 -8.12
C LYS A 180 8.69 -24.20 -7.10
N ALA A 181 8.27 -22.97 -7.40
CA ALA A 181 8.38 -21.87 -6.47
C ALA A 181 7.64 -22.18 -5.16
N THR A 182 8.33 -22.05 -4.04
CA THR A 182 7.79 -22.29 -2.70
C THR A 182 7.52 -20.95 -2.00
N LYS A 183 6.36 -20.85 -1.36
CA LYS A 183 6.00 -19.69 -0.55
C LYS A 183 6.72 -19.74 0.79
N PHE A 184 7.19 -18.58 1.24
CA PHE A 184 7.72 -18.40 2.59
C PHE A 184 6.59 -17.98 3.54
N ASP A 185 6.47 -18.60 4.69
CA ASP A 185 5.62 -18.12 5.79
C ASP A 185 6.27 -16.91 6.48
N GLU A 186 7.58 -17.00 6.68
CA GLU A 186 8.43 -15.93 7.24
C GLU A 186 9.77 -15.91 6.50
N ILE A 187 10.32 -14.73 6.30
CA ILE A 187 11.61 -14.54 5.65
C ILE A 187 12.28 -13.27 6.17
N SER A 188 13.61 -13.31 6.30
CA SER A 188 14.35 -12.14 6.75
C SER A 188 14.53 -11.11 5.64
N TYR A 189 14.66 -9.81 6.01
CA TYR A 189 14.99 -8.75 5.06
C TYR A 189 16.26 -9.04 4.26
N ASN A 190 17.29 -9.60 4.93
CA ASN A 190 18.56 -9.92 4.29
C ASN A 190 18.38 -10.99 3.20
N GLU A 191 17.55 -12.01 3.44
CA GLU A 191 17.25 -13.04 2.44
C GLU A 191 16.47 -12.48 1.25
N VAL A 192 15.45 -11.62 1.49
CA VAL A 192 14.69 -10.97 0.43
C VAL A 192 15.64 -10.16 -0.47
N LEU A 193 16.52 -9.35 0.12
CA LEU A 193 17.47 -8.50 -0.60
C LEU A 193 18.53 -9.32 -1.33
N SER A 194 19.15 -10.31 -0.66
CA SER A 194 20.22 -11.14 -1.24
C SER A 194 19.72 -12.02 -2.39
N LYS A 195 18.50 -12.53 -2.29
CA LYS A 195 17.86 -13.35 -3.33
C LYS A 195 17.16 -12.51 -4.41
N SER A 196 17.17 -11.16 -4.28
CA SER A 196 16.48 -10.23 -5.21
C SER A 196 15.02 -10.62 -5.47
N LEU A 197 14.29 -11.01 -4.42
CA LEU A 197 12.90 -11.43 -4.55
C LEU A 197 12.01 -10.24 -4.92
N ALA A 198 11.30 -10.33 -6.04
CA ALA A 198 10.56 -9.24 -6.67
C ALA A 198 9.19 -8.99 -6.02
N VAL A 199 9.16 -8.65 -4.73
CA VAL A 199 7.92 -8.40 -3.98
C VAL A 199 7.65 -6.92 -3.79
N ALA A 200 8.69 -6.14 -3.50
CA ALA A 200 8.69 -4.69 -3.44
C ALA A 200 10.08 -4.20 -3.86
N ASP A 201 10.28 -2.88 -3.96
CA ASP A 201 11.61 -2.38 -4.30
C ASP A 201 12.60 -2.49 -3.11
N ALA A 202 13.89 -2.54 -3.45
CA ALA A 202 14.96 -2.72 -2.46
C ALA A 202 15.03 -1.55 -1.45
N ALA A 203 14.64 -0.34 -1.87
CA ALA A 203 14.64 0.83 -0.99
C ALA A 203 13.58 0.70 0.10
N ALA A 204 12.38 0.19 -0.23
CA ALA A 204 11.32 -0.08 0.75
C ALA A 204 11.79 -1.10 1.80
N PHE A 205 12.40 -2.22 1.36
CA PHE A 205 12.94 -3.23 2.27
C PHE A 205 14.08 -2.70 3.15
N SER A 206 14.99 -1.89 2.59
CA SER A 206 16.10 -1.30 3.34
C SER A 206 15.59 -0.37 4.43
N LEU A 207 14.63 0.52 4.12
CA LEU A 207 14.01 1.42 5.09
C LEU A 207 13.33 0.65 6.23
N CYS A 208 12.55 -0.38 5.90
CA CYS A 208 11.85 -1.18 6.90
C CYS A 208 12.83 -1.98 7.76
N ARG A 209 13.88 -2.57 7.17
CA ARG A 209 14.93 -3.29 7.89
C ARG A 209 15.65 -2.42 8.92
N GLU A 210 16.12 -1.25 8.49
CA GLU A 210 16.86 -0.32 9.36
C GLU A 210 16.03 0.15 10.55
N ASN A 211 14.73 0.28 10.36
CA ASN A 211 13.78 0.74 11.38
C ASN A 211 13.00 -0.40 12.06
N LYS A 212 13.30 -1.67 11.74
CA LYS A 212 12.65 -2.87 12.30
C LYS A 212 11.11 -2.86 12.15
N LEU A 213 10.61 -2.29 11.05
CA LEU A 213 9.19 -2.25 10.75
C LEU A 213 8.80 -3.53 10.00
N PRO A 214 8.01 -4.44 10.56
CA PRO A 214 7.63 -5.68 9.87
C PRO A 214 6.75 -5.39 8.64
N ILE A 215 6.97 -6.18 7.59
CA ILE A 215 6.15 -6.15 6.38
C ILE A 215 5.34 -7.45 6.30
N ILE A 216 4.03 -7.33 6.05
CA ILE A 216 3.18 -8.48 5.76
C ILE A 216 2.75 -8.40 4.30
N VAL A 217 3.13 -9.40 3.51
CA VAL A 217 2.76 -9.52 2.10
C VAL A 217 1.64 -10.54 1.97
N PHE A 218 0.50 -10.17 1.40
CA PHE A 218 -0.67 -11.04 1.30
C PHE A 218 -1.54 -10.72 0.08
N ASP A 219 -2.44 -11.64 -0.28
CA ASP A 219 -3.41 -11.44 -1.33
C ASP A 219 -4.61 -10.61 -0.86
N LEU A 220 -4.86 -9.49 -1.53
CA LEU A 220 -5.98 -8.59 -1.25
C LEU A 220 -7.34 -9.17 -1.65
N MET A 221 -7.36 -9.98 -2.73
CA MET A 221 -8.60 -10.42 -3.36
C MET A 221 -9.38 -11.43 -2.49
N SER A 222 -8.69 -12.08 -1.57
CA SER A 222 -9.35 -12.94 -0.57
C SER A 222 -10.04 -12.11 0.49
N ASN A 223 -11.36 -12.31 0.61
CA ASN A 223 -12.19 -11.50 1.49
C ASN A 223 -11.75 -11.57 2.97
N GLY A 224 -11.69 -10.40 3.62
CA GLY A 224 -11.31 -10.27 5.03
C GLY A 224 -9.80 -10.33 5.31
N ASN A 225 -8.95 -10.47 4.29
CA ASN A 225 -7.50 -10.61 4.48
C ASN A 225 -6.85 -9.37 5.11
N ILE A 226 -7.35 -8.15 4.87
CA ILE A 226 -6.84 -6.95 5.56
C ILE A 226 -7.01 -7.12 7.08
N GLY A 227 -8.19 -7.52 7.53
CA GLY A 227 -8.47 -7.75 8.96
C GLY A 227 -7.64 -8.89 9.55
N ARG A 228 -7.46 -9.99 8.81
CA ARG A 228 -6.64 -11.12 9.23
C ARG A 228 -5.16 -10.72 9.39
N ALA A 229 -4.62 -9.94 8.44
CA ALA A 229 -3.27 -9.40 8.52
C ALA A 229 -3.09 -8.52 9.78
N VAL A 230 -4.04 -7.63 10.05
CA VAL A 230 -4.02 -6.76 11.23
C VAL A 230 -4.06 -7.54 12.55
N ARG A 231 -4.78 -8.65 12.60
CA ARG A 231 -4.81 -9.55 13.77
C ARG A 231 -3.58 -10.45 13.92
N GLY A 232 -2.63 -10.35 12.99
CA GLY A 232 -1.42 -11.16 13.01
C GLY A 232 -1.64 -12.63 12.66
N GLU A 233 -2.75 -12.96 11.99
CA GLU A 233 -3.00 -14.31 11.52
C GLU A 233 -1.94 -14.74 10.49
N LYS A 234 -1.66 -16.05 10.44
CA LYS A 234 -0.71 -16.62 9.47
C LYS A 234 -1.29 -16.61 8.06
N ILE A 235 -1.45 -15.42 7.51
CA ILE A 235 -1.74 -15.22 6.10
C ILE A 235 -0.53 -14.62 5.41
N GLY A 236 -0.30 -14.97 4.17
CA GLY A 236 0.81 -14.43 3.40
C GLY A 236 2.18 -14.69 4.03
N THR A 237 3.12 -13.80 3.78
CA THR A 237 4.50 -13.86 4.27
C THR A 237 4.81 -12.69 5.21
N LEU A 238 5.38 -12.98 6.37
CA LEU A 238 6.01 -11.99 7.24
C LEU A 238 7.46 -11.77 6.82
N VAL A 239 7.84 -10.52 6.56
CA VAL A 239 9.22 -10.09 6.33
C VAL A 239 9.69 -9.27 7.53
N SER A 240 10.78 -9.71 8.21
CA SER A 240 11.27 -9.06 9.43
C SER A 240 12.78 -9.19 9.61
#